data_181ad22c4ebd80c23fe98f5592b81c2e
#
_entry.id   181ad22c4ebd80c23fe98f5592b81c2e
#
_cell.length_a   1.000
_cell.length_b   1.000
_cell.length_c   1.000
_cell.angle_alpha   90.00
_cell.angle_beta   90.00
_cell.angle_gamma   90.00
#
_symmetry.space_group_name_H-M   'P 1'
#
loop_
_entity.id
_entity.type
_entity.pdbx_description
1 polymer ?
#
loop_
_entity_poly.entity_id
_entity_poly.type
_entity_poly.pdbx_seq_one_letter_code
_entity_poly.pdbx_strand_id
1 'polypeptide(L)'
;MTSLRRKARIAALQTLYEIDCTEHKAEDAVIHSTTEQSLSQEAISFTEKLVQGVLKNKSKIDEVIGRFAPSFPVAQMSVIDRNILRVAIFEILMDNTPVKVAINEAIELAKIFGSDSSPRLINGVLGSIVTKYGKASHKRPKEGKWQPSLKN
;
A
#
# COMPACT_ATOMS: atom_id res chain seq x y z
N MET A 1 4.80 21.56 -4.18
CA MET A 1 3.49 21.40 -3.55
C MET A 1 3.08 19.93 -3.55
N THR A 2 2.73 19.41 -2.40
CA THR A 2 2.35 18.01 -2.28
C THR A 2 0.91 17.82 -2.73
N SER A 3 0.69 16.83 -3.61
CA SER A 3 -0.64 16.55 -4.12
C SER A 3 -1.56 16.04 -3.00
N LEU A 4 -2.85 16.21 -3.22
CA LEU A 4 -3.88 15.72 -2.32
C LEU A 4 -3.75 14.21 -2.10
N ARG A 5 -3.50 13.46 -3.19
CA ARG A 5 -3.39 12.02 -3.09
C ARG A 5 -2.13 11.57 -2.35
N ARG A 6 -1.02 12.30 -2.51
CA ARG A 6 0.18 11.98 -1.76
C ARG A 6 -0.03 12.21 -0.26
N LYS A 7 -0.69 13.31 0.11
CA LYS A 7 -1.02 13.57 1.51
C LYS A 7 -1.89 12.46 2.08
N ALA A 8 -2.85 11.99 1.30
CA ALA A 8 -3.71 10.90 1.73
C ALA A 8 -2.94 9.59 1.89
N ARG A 9 -1.98 9.31 1.00
CA ARG A 9 -1.14 8.12 1.13
C ARG A 9 -0.26 8.17 2.36
N ILE A 10 0.27 9.35 2.68
CA ILE A 10 1.04 9.54 3.91
C ILE A 10 0.16 9.26 5.12
N ALA A 11 -1.06 9.81 5.13
CA ALA A 11 -1.98 9.56 6.24
C ALA A 11 -2.35 8.09 6.34
N ALA A 12 -2.55 7.42 5.20
CA ALA A 12 -2.86 6.00 5.21
C ALA A 12 -1.70 5.18 5.78
N LEU A 13 -0.47 5.51 5.38
CA LEU A 13 0.70 4.83 5.90
C LEU A 13 0.81 5.02 7.42
N GLN A 14 0.63 6.24 7.90
CA GLN A 14 0.69 6.52 9.33
C GLN A 14 -0.41 5.79 10.09
N THR A 15 -1.60 5.74 9.52
CA THR A 15 -2.72 5.00 10.11
C THR A 15 -2.40 3.52 10.24
N LEU A 16 -1.90 2.92 9.15
CA LEU A 16 -1.55 1.50 9.16
C LEU A 16 -0.40 1.21 10.11
N TYR A 17 0.55 2.12 10.20
CA TYR A 17 1.64 2.00 11.18
C TYR A 17 1.08 1.97 12.60
N GLU A 18 0.18 2.89 12.92
CA GLU A 18 -0.43 2.94 14.24
C GLU A 18 -1.19 1.65 14.56
N ILE A 19 -1.96 1.15 13.60
CA ILE A 19 -2.72 -0.09 13.78
C ILE A 19 -1.78 -1.28 14.01
N ASP A 20 -0.67 -1.33 13.26
CA ASP A 20 0.29 -2.41 13.37
C ASP A 20 1.07 -2.40 14.69
N CYS A 21 1.29 -1.23 15.25
CA CYS A 21 2.12 -1.06 16.44
C CYS A 21 1.34 -0.94 17.73
N THR A 22 0.02 -0.78 17.66
CA THR A 22 -0.81 -0.57 18.84
C THR A 22 -2.08 -1.40 18.73
N GLU A 23 -2.94 -1.29 19.75
CA GLU A 23 -4.26 -1.89 19.70
C GLU A 23 -5.34 -0.86 19.41
N HIS A 24 -4.93 0.32 18.91
CA HIS A 24 -5.87 1.37 18.55
C HIS A 24 -6.79 0.91 17.44
N LYS A 25 -8.03 1.38 17.48
CA LYS A 25 -9.00 1.05 16.45
C LYS A 25 -8.70 1.82 15.16
N ALA A 26 -9.03 1.20 14.02
CA ALA A 26 -8.78 1.83 12.73
C ALA A 26 -9.43 3.20 12.62
N GLU A 27 -10.67 3.35 13.10
CA GLU A 27 -11.36 4.64 13.03
C GLU A 27 -10.60 5.73 13.76
N ASP A 28 -10.09 5.44 14.95
CA ASP A 28 -9.34 6.42 15.75
C ASP A 28 -8.01 6.74 15.08
N ALA A 29 -7.33 5.75 14.54
CA ALA A 29 -6.05 5.96 13.87
C ALA A 29 -6.21 6.84 12.63
N VAL A 30 -7.27 6.63 11.85
CA VAL A 30 -7.56 7.48 10.69
C VAL A 30 -7.79 8.92 11.13
N ILE A 31 -8.58 9.12 12.19
CA ILE A 31 -8.86 10.47 12.69
C ILE A 31 -7.57 11.16 13.13
N HIS A 32 -6.69 10.45 13.83
CA HIS A 32 -5.40 11.00 14.24
C HIS A 32 -4.60 11.50 13.04
N SER A 33 -4.40 10.63 12.06
CA SER A 33 -3.55 10.94 10.92
C SER A 33 -4.11 12.06 10.05
N THR A 34 -5.42 12.02 9.79
CA THR A 34 -6.04 13.02 8.92
C THR A 34 -6.17 14.37 9.59
N THR A 35 -6.38 14.39 10.91
CA THR A 35 -6.44 15.64 11.67
C THR A 35 -5.05 16.26 11.74
N GLU A 36 -4.05 15.46 12.05
CA GLU A 36 -2.68 15.95 12.15
C GLU A 36 -2.20 16.63 10.88
N GLN A 37 -2.60 16.10 9.73
CA GLN A 37 -2.21 16.65 8.45
C GLN A 37 -3.20 17.66 7.89
N SER A 38 -4.26 17.97 8.61
CA SER A 38 -5.28 18.95 8.19
C SER A 38 -5.80 18.63 6.78
N LEU A 39 -6.17 17.38 6.54
CA LEU A 39 -6.60 16.96 5.23
C LEU A 39 -8.00 17.46 4.89
N SER A 40 -8.22 17.72 3.60
CA SER A 40 -9.54 18.03 3.09
C SER A 40 -10.44 16.80 3.17
N GLN A 41 -11.75 17.00 3.05
CA GLN A 41 -12.69 15.87 3.07
C GLN A 41 -12.41 14.87 1.96
N GLU A 42 -12.02 15.37 0.78
CA GLU A 42 -11.68 14.48 -0.33
C GLU A 42 -10.46 13.63 -0.02
N ALA A 43 -9.44 14.22 0.60
CA ALA A 43 -8.24 13.48 0.99
C ALA A 43 -8.56 12.49 2.11
N ILE A 44 -9.42 12.85 3.04
CA ILE A 44 -9.84 11.93 4.11
C ILE A 44 -10.54 10.72 3.50
N SER A 45 -11.44 10.94 2.55
CA SER A 45 -12.14 9.82 1.90
C SER A 45 -11.17 8.89 1.19
N PHE A 46 -10.17 9.43 0.51
CA PHE A 46 -9.17 8.61 -0.15
C PHE A 46 -8.32 7.84 0.86
N THR A 47 -7.96 8.50 1.97
CA THR A 47 -7.23 7.84 3.05
C THR A 47 -8.02 6.64 3.60
N GLU A 48 -9.30 6.86 3.88
CA GLU A 48 -10.16 5.79 4.39
C GLU A 48 -10.27 4.62 3.41
N LYS A 49 -10.38 4.94 2.14
CA LYS A 49 -10.44 3.91 1.10
C LYS A 49 -9.19 3.04 1.10
N LEU A 50 -8.02 3.67 1.20
CA LEU A 50 -6.75 2.92 1.23
C LEU A 50 -6.64 2.06 2.48
N VAL A 51 -6.94 2.64 3.63
CA VAL A 51 -6.84 1.92 4.90
C VAL A 51 -7.79 0.73 4.94
N GLN A 52 -9.06 0.97 4.59
CA GLN A 52 -10.07 -0.10 4.60
C GLN A 52 -9.73 -1.18 3.57
N GLY A 53 -9.26 -0.76 2.39
CA GLY A 53 -8.89 -1.72 1.35
C GLY A 53 -7.76 -2.62 1.79
N VAL A 54 -6.74 -2.06 2.42
CA VAL A 54 -5.61 -2.83 2.92
C VAL A 54 -6.06 -3.78 4.04
N LEU A 55 -6.82 -3.27 5.01
CA LEU A 55 -7.24 -4.10 6.14
C LEU A 55 -8.15 -5.24 5.69
N LYS A 56 -9.07 -4.96 4.78
CA LYS A 56 -9.99 -5.96 4.28
C LYS A 56 -9.27 -7.06 3.50
N ASN A 57 -8.21 -6.72 2.80
CA ASN A 57 -7.51 -7.66 1.92
C ASN A 57 -6.12 -8.03 2.44
N LYS A 58 -5.84 -7.76 3.71
CA LYS A 58 -4.50 -7.91 4.27
C LYS A 58 -3.91 -9.30 4.07
N SER A 59 -4.68 -10.35 4.33
CA SER A 59 -4.19 -11.72 4.17
C SER A 59 -3.75 -12.00 2.73
N LYS A 60 -4.56 -11.59 1.77
CA LYS A 60 -4.25 -11.79 0.36
C LYS A 60 -3.03 -10.98 -0.07
N ILE A 61 -2.96 -9.75 0.40
CA ILE A 61 -1.85 -8.86 0.07
C ILE A 61 -0.54 -9.41 0.67
N ASP A 62 -0.57 -9.82 1.92
CA ASP A 62 0.62 -10.37 2.57
C ASP A 62 1.08 -11.67 1.89
N GLU A 63 0.15 -12.47 1.40
CA GLU A 63 0.50 -13.67 0.66
C GLU A 63 1.22 -13.32 -0.65
N VAL A 64 0.76 -12.29 -1.34
CA VAL A 64 1.45 -11.80 -2.54
C VAL A 64 2.86 -11.33 -2.20
N ILE A 65 3.00 -10.56 -1.12
CA ILE A 65 4.33 -10.10 -0.69
C ILE A 65 5.24 -11.30 -0.44
N GLY A 66 4.74 -12.29 0.27
CA GLY A 66 5.52 -13.49 0.60
C GLY A 66 6.03 -14.23 -0.63
N ARG A 67 5.25 -14.24 -1.70
CA ARG A 67 5.67 -14.90 -2.94
C ARG A 67 6.81 -14.17 -3.62
N PHE A 68 6.82 -12.84 -3.56
CA PHE A 68 7.79 -12.04 -4.30
C PHE A 68 8.92 -11.51 -3.45
N ALA A 69 8.91 -11.81 -2.16
CA ALA A 69 9.99 -11.50 -1.25
C ALA A 69 10.23 -12.68 -0.31
N PRO A 70 10.55 -13.86 -0.85
CA PRO A 70 10.65 -15.07 -0.01
C PRO A 70 11.74 -14.99 1.05
N SER A 71 12.76 -14.19 0.82
CA SER A 71 13.85 -14.02 1.80
C SER A 71 13.49 -13.08 2.93
N PHE A 72 12.35 -12.39 2.83
CA PHE A 72 11.91 -11.41 3.82
C PHE A 72 10.48 -11.71 4.24
N PRO A 73 10.27 -12.58 5.24
CA PRO A 73 8.91 -12.81 5.74
C PRO A 73 8.26 -11.48 6.12
N VAL A 74 6.97 -11.33 5.75
CA VAL A 74 6.25 -10.08 6.00
C VAL A 74 6.31 -9.68 7.48
N ALA A 75 6.20 -10.66 8.37
CA ALA A 75 6.24 -10.40 9.80
C ALA A 75 7.59 -9.86 10.27
N GLN A 76 8.64 -10.09 9.52
CA GLN A 76 9.99 -9.62 9.86
C GLN A 76 10.38 -8.34 9.13
N MET A 77 9.57 -7.89 8.17
CA MET A 77 9.82 -6.62 7.52
C MET A 77 9.58 -5.48 8.51
N SER A 78 10.26 -4.36 8.29
CA SER A 78 9.94 -3.18 9.08
C SER A 78 8.48 -2.82 8.89
N VAL A 79 7.87 -2.25 9.92
CA VAL A 79 6.44 -1.89 9.87
C VAL A 79 6.20 -0.88 8.74
N ILE A 80 7.15 0.03 8.51
CA ILE A 80 7.06 0.99 7.42
C ILE A 80 7.06 0.28 6.07
N ASP A 81 8.05 -0.56 5.83
CA ASP A 81 8.20 -1.21 4.52
C ASP A 81 7.00 -2.08 4.17
N ARG A 82 6.55 -2.91 5.12
CA ARG A 82 5.43 -3.78 4.81
C ARG A 82 4.14 -3.02 4.56
N ASN A 83 3.94 -1.90 5.24
CA ASN A 83 2.73 -1.12 5.01
C ASN A 83 2.79 -0.30 3.73
N ILE A 84 3.97 0.18 3.33
CA ILE A 84 4.12 0.78 2.01
C ILE A 84 3.78 -0.24 0.92
N LEU A 85 4.30 -1.45 1.06
CA LEU A 85 3.99 -2.53 0.10
C LEU A 85 2.50 -2.84 0.08
N ARG A 86 1.87 -2.90 1.24
CA ARG A 86 0.44 -3.20 1.32
C ARG A 86 -0.40 -2.16 0.60
N VAL A 87 -0.10 -0.88 0.81
CA VAL A 87 -0.83 0.19 0.14
C VAL A 87 -0.64 0.12 -1.37
N ALA A 88 0.61 -0.02 -1.82
CA ALA A 88 0.91 -0.05 -3.25
C ALA A 88 0.26 -1.25 -3.95
N ILE A 89 0.33 -2.42 -3.31
CA ILE A 89 -0.27 -3.63 -3.88
C ILE A 89 -1.78 -3.50 -3.96
N PHE A 90 -2.41 -2.95 -2.91
CA PHE A 90 -3.84 -2.69 -2.96
C PHE A 90 -4.18 -1.78 -4.14
N GLU A 91 -3.43 -0.70 -4.31
CA GLU A 91 -3.70 0.24 -5.40
C GLU A 91 -3.51 -0.40 -6.78
N ILE A 92 -2.46 -1.17 -6.95
CA ILE A 92 -2.15 -1.78 -8.25
C ILE A 92 -3.16 -2.88 -8.60
N LEU A 93 -3.42 -3.76 -7.66
CA LEU A 93 -4.16 -4.98 -7.97
C LEU A 93 -5.66 -4.87 -7.72
N MET A 94 -6.10 -3.95 -6.87
CA MET A 94 -7.49 -3.89 -6.45
C MET A 94 -8.17 -2.54 -6.67
N ASP A 95 -7.40 -1.48 -6.87
CA ASP A 95 -7.96 -0.13 -6.97
C ASP A 95 -7.69 0.56 -8.31
N ASN A 96 -7.14 -0.14 -9.26
CA ASN A 96 -6.89 0.39 -10.61
C ASN A 96 -6.02 1.64 -10.66
N THR A 97 -5.19 1.88 -9.66
CA THR A 97 -4.21 2.95 -9.75
C THR A 97 -3.20 2.57 -10.84
N PRO A 98 -2.84 3.49 -11.74
CA PRO A 98 -1.82 3.18 -12.74
C PRO A 98 -0.56 2.67 -12.07
N VAL A 99 -0.01 1.58 -12.60
CA VAL A 99 1.14 0.90 -12.01
C VAL A 99 2.30 1.85 -11.75
N LYS A 100 2.62 2.67 -12.75
CA LYS A 100 3.74 3.60 -12.64
C LYS A 100 3.54 4.60 -11.51
N VAL A 101 2.32 5.08 -11.35
CA VAL A 101 1.99 6.01 -10.26
C VAL A 101 2.14 5.33 -8.91
N ALA A 102 1.57 4.13 -8.76
CA ALA A 102 1.61 3.42 -7.50
C ALA A 102 3.05 3.12 -7.07
N ILE A 103 3.87 2.66 -8.00
CA ILE A 103 5.27 2.35 -7.69
C ILE A 103 6.06 3.61 -7.35
N ASN A 104 5.91 4.68 -8.14
CA ASN A 104 6.62 5.91 -7.86
C ASN A 104 6.25 6.49 -6.50
N GLU A 105 4.96 6.47 -6.16
CA GLU A 105 4.51 6.98 -4.87
C GLU A 105 5.01 6.12 -3.72
N ALA A 106 5.05 4.81 -3.90
CA ALA A 106 5.59 3.91 -2.88
C ALA A 106 7.07 4.20 -2.63
N ILE A 107 7.84 4.42 -3.69
CA ILE A 107 9.26 4.74 -3.57
C ILE A 107 9.46 6.07 -2.86
N GLU A 108 8.62 7.07 -3.17
CA GLU A 108 8.71 8.36 -2.49
C GLU A 108 8.41 8.22 -0.99
N LEU A 109 7.41 7.43 -0.63
CA LEU A 109 7.13 7.17 0.78
C LEU A 109 8.29 6.44 1.46
N ALA A 110 8.92 5.52 0.74
CA ALA A 110 10.08 4.80 1.27
C ALA A 110 11.26 5.74 1.52
N LYS A 111 11.45 6.73 0.66
CA LYS A 111 12.51 7.73 0.84
C LYS A 111 12.24 8.62 2.03
N ILE A 112 10.98 8.94 2.30
CA ILE A 112 10.61 9.83 3.40
C ILE A 112 10.62 9.10 4.74
N PHE A 113 10.04 7.92 4.80
CA PHE A 113 9.76 7.25 6.06
C PHE A 113 10.59 5.99 6.30
N GLY A 114 11.18 5.41 5.28
CA GLY A 114 11.92 4.17 5.41
C GLY A 114 13.40 4.35 5.72
N SER A 115 14.13 3.25 5.67
CA SER A 115 15.58 3.26 5.81
C SER A 115 16.23 3.46 4.45
N ASP A 116 17.56 3.53 4.44
CA ASP A 116 18.32 3.71 3.20
C ASP A 116 18.07 2.59 2.19
N SER A 117 17.78 1.39 2.65
CA SER A 117 17.53 0.26 1.76
C SER A 117 16.07 0.11 1.36
N SER A 118 15.16 0.86 1.99
CA SER A 118 13.72 0.72 1.71
C SER A 118 13.34 0.97 0.26
N PRO A 119 13.82 2.05 -0.39
CA PRO A 119 13.44 2.27 -1.79
C PRO A 119 13.81 1.11 -2.70
N ARG A 120 14.98 0.50 -2.48
CA ARG A 120 15.42 -0.63 -3.29
C ARG A 120 14.53 -1.86 -3.05
N LEU A 121 14.24 -2.15 -1.79
CA LEU A 121 13.38 -3.28 -1.46
C LEU A 121 11.99 -3.11 -2.07
N ILE A 122 11.40 -1.95 -1.88
CA ILE A 122 10.06 -1.65 -2.39
C ILE A 122 10.02 -1.77 -3.91
N ASN A 123 11.00 -1.15 -4.59
CA ASN A 123 11.06 -1.19 -6.04
C ASN A 123 11.22 -2.63 -6.55
N GLY A 124 12.07 -3.42 -5.90
CA GLY A 124 12.32 -4.79 -6.30
C GLY A 124 11.07 -5.66 -6.16
N VAL A 125 10.40 -5.58 -5.02
CA VAL A 125 9.21 -6.39 -4.78
C VAL A 125 8.08 -5.98 -5.73
N LEU A 126 7.80 -4.69 -5.83
CA LEU A 126 6.72 -4.22 -6.69
C LEU A 126 7.01 -4.49 -8.16
N GLY A 127 8.26 -4.34 -8.58
CA GLY A 127 8.66 -4.66 -9.95
C GLY A 127 8.40 -6.13 -10.29
N SER A 128 8.72 -7.02 -9.37
CA SER A 128 8.48 -8.46 -9.57
C SER A 128 6.99 -8.76 -9.66
N ILE A 129 6.20 -8.14 -8.79
CA ILE A 129 4.75 -8.31 -8.79
C ILE A 129 4.16 -7.85 -10.12
N VAL A 130 4.58 -6.69 -10.60
CA VAL A 130 4.08 -6.14 -11.85
C VAL A 130 4.50 -7.00 -13.03
N THR A 131 5.71 -7.54 -13.03
CA THR A 131 6.16 -8.43 -14.07
C THR A 131 5.26 -9.67 -14.17
N LYS A 132 4.87 -10.21 -13.02
CA LYS A 132 3.98 -11.36 -12.98
C LYS A 132 2.56 -11.03 -13.38
N TYR A 133 2.01 -9.95 -12.83
CA TYR A 133 0.60 -9.60 -13.03
C TYR A 133 0.39 -8.45 -14.01
N GLY A 134 1.46 -7.79 -14.46
CA GLY A 134 1.38 -6.60 -15.28
C GLY A 134 0.70 -6.81 -16.61
N LYS A 135 0.94 -7.96 -17.24
CA LYS A 135 0.28 -8.27 -18.50
C LYS A 135 -1.22 -8.40 -18.32
N ALA A 136 -1.64 -8.92 -17.16
CA ALA A 136 -3.05 -9.04 -16.85
C ALA A 136 -3.66 -7.67 -16.58
N SER A 137 -2.87 -6.71 -16.06
CA SER A 137 -3.37 -5.38 -15.76
C SER A 137 -3.69 -4.57 -17.00
N HIS A 138 -3.06 -4.89 -18.14
CA HIS A 138 -3.41 -4.26 -19.42
C HIS A 138 -4.75 -4.72 -19.95
N LYS A 139 -5.23 -5.86 -19.47
CA LYS A 139 -6.49 -6.44 -19.88
C LYS A 139 -7.39 -6.67 -18.68
N ARG A 140 -7.49 -5.67 -17.82
CA ARG A 140 -8.29 -5.80 -16.61
C ARG A 140 -9.74 -6.10 -16.95
N PRO A 141 -10.37 -6.97 -16.14
CA PRO A 141 -11.82 -7.13 -16.25
C PRO A 141 -12.48 -5.77 -16.03
N LYS A 142 -13.53 -5.51 -16.79
CA LYS A 142 -14.21 -4.22 -16.71
C LYS A 142 -14.77 -3.95 -15.33
N GLU A 143 -15.04 -4.98 -14.57
CA GLU A 143 -15.55 -4.82 -13.20
C GLU A 143 -14.46 -4.48 -12.20
N GLY A 144 -13.22 -4.42 -12.63
CA GLY A 144 -12.12 -4.07 -11.73
C GLY A 144 -11.87 -5.07 -10.61
N LYS A 145 -12.42 -6.26 -10.74
CA LYS A 145 -12.23 -7.29 -9.71
C LYS A 145 -11.01 -8.11 -10.06
N TRP A 146 -9.94 -7.82 -9.35
CA TRP A 146 -8.75 -8.64 -9.47
C TRP A 146 -8.85 -9.81 -8.52
N GLN A 147 -8.68 -11.00 -9.05
CA GLN A 147 -8.63 -12.20 -8.24
C GLN A 147 -7.30 -12.86 -8.49
N PRO A 148 -6.37 -12.71 -7.53
CA PRO A 148 -5.09 -13.35 -7.71
C PRO A 148 -5.29 -14.85 -7.71
N SER A 149 -4.75 -15.50 -8.74
CA SER A 149 -4.67 -16.93 -8.68
C SER A 149 -3.59 -17.25 -7.66
N LEU A 150 -4.00 -17.50 -6.45
CA LEU A 150 -3.08 -17.88 -5.38
C LEU A 150 -2.69 -19.34 -5.49
N LYS A 151 -3.18 -20.01 -6.48
CA LYS A 151 -2.76 -21.38 -6.79
C LYS A 151 -1.47 -21.26 -7.56
N ASN A 152 -0.40 -21.74 -7.06
CA ASN A 152 0.95 -21.70 -7.62
C ASN A 152 1.67 -20.43 -7.32
#